data_df1af95c579f2a2eb66840e2f1b4b8f5
#
_entry.id   df1af95c579f2a2eb66840e2f1b4b8f5
#
_cell.length_a   1.000
_cell.length_b   1.000
_cell.length_c   1.000
_cell.angle_alpha   90.00
_cell.angle_beta   90.00
_cell.angle_gamma   90.00
#
_symmetry.space_group_name_H-M   'P 1'
#
loop_
_entity.id
_entity.type
_entity.pdbx_description
1 polymer ?
#
loop_
_entity_poly.entity_id
_entity_poly.type
_entity_poly.pdbx_seq_one_letter_code
_entity_poly.pdbx_strand_id
1 'polypeptide(L)'
;MESSFISTSSYTTDNFDIVRTPLCPSNKMTPYYLENFDATTLWYDAIHSENILRLVCPKLRNFENEIKNGVFCINNKKVDSVKIERFRRTDIISMEIPAPITSLKFSSKHIKIKSGVSRRDDNLTKDKNCAIIMNKNNNLDWIKYFVQWHIKYHNLQCLVVLDNNSSIYTNKDIEQTLKQTGLSSLIILNLPFLFGPASLGKPYHNRELFLQSSAYNIAKFRFLKNARAVLCCDIDELVLPCETTVFDETIMSRHGFLRFLGQYRFHNFESEENVCHKSSFYKNGEKNSPEKWCIDPKGRYADYSWSTHGLEKLLFERRFLTKQVSYIHCVNVTTGWKGKRKQPSDQLILDTKIKEFLDAV
;
A
#
# COMPACT_ATOMS: atom_id res chain seq x y z
N MET A 1 -22.19 7.80 -0.79
CA MET A 1 -20.74 7.56 -0.55
C MET A 1 -20.13 8.83 0.03
N GLU A 2 -19.60 8.74 1.25
CA GLU A 2 -18.80 9.81 1.85
C GLU A 2 -17.36 9.72 1.35
N SER A 3 -16.69 10.85 1.12
CA SER A 3 -15.33 10.86 0.60
C SER A 3 -14.43 11.88 1.29
N SER A 4 -13.12 11.58 1.35
CA SER A 4 -12.11 12.48 1.87
C SER A 4 -10.84 12.43 1.00
N PHE A 5 -10.31 13.61 0.65
CA PHE A 5 -9.07 13.78 -0.12
C PHE A 5 -8.01 14.35 0.80
N ILE A 6 -6.94 13.60 0.99
CA ILE A 6 -5.98 13.84 2.07
C ILE A 6 -4.56 13.94 1.52
N SER A 7 -3.79 14.86 2.09
CA SER A 7 -2.35 15.00 1.85
C SER A 7 -1.55 14.58 3.09
N THR A 8 -0.28 14.28 2.89
CA THR A 8 0.67 13.94 3.94
C THR A 8 1.36 15.16 4.54
N SER A 9 1.82 15.05 5.78
CA SER A 9 2.74 16.00 6.41
C SER A 9 4.18 15.50 6.23
N SER A 10 4.64 15.57 4.99
CA SER A 10 5.94 15.07 4.54
C SER A 10 7.06 16.08 4.71
N TYR A 11 8.28 15.60 4.59
CA TYR A 11 9.45 16.44 4.46
C TYR A 11 10.48 15.85 3.49
N THR A 12 10.95 16.70 2.58
CA THR A 12 11.95 16.40 1.55
C THR A 12 13.15 17.34 1.70
N THR A 13 14.35 16.83 1.46
CA THR A 13 15.62 17.57 1.71
C THR A 13 16.15 18.26 0.45
N ASP A 14 15.31 18.72 -0.46
CA ASP A 14 15.69 19.26 -1.77
C ASP A 14 16.68 20.43 -1.73
N ASN A 15 16.77 21.10 -0.58
CA ASN A 15 17.65 22.25 -0.35
C ASN A 15 18.87 21.94 0.55
N PHE A 16 19.20 20.68 0.76
CA PHE A 16 20.32 20.30 1.63
C PHE A 16 21.45 19.58 0.89
N ASP A 17 22.67 19.75 1.40
CA ASP A 17 23.88 19.10 0.89
C ASP A 17 23.96 17.60 1.23
N ILE A 18 22.85 16.99 1.63
CA ILE A 18 22.80 15.58 1.99
C ILE A 18 21.67 14.86 1.23
N VAL A 19 22.03 13.74 0.61
CA VAL A 19 21.08 12.83 -0.07
C VAL A 19 21.23 11.42 0.48
N ARG A 20 20.16 10.61 0.34
CA ARG A 20 20.15 9.22 0.77
C ARG A 20 21.14 8.39 -0.04
N THR A 21 21.98 7.62 0.66
CA THR A 21 22.89 6.67 0.05
C THR A 21 22.13 5.48 -0.53
N PRO A 22 22.26 5.18 -1.84
CA PRO A 22 21.65 4.02 -2.46
C PRO A 22 22.28 2.70 -1.96
N LEU A 23 21.50 1.61 -2.05
CA LEU A 23 22.03 0.26 -1.85
C LEU A 23 22.75 -0.26 -3.10
N CYS A 24 22.26 0.15 -4.27
CA CYS A 24 22.83 -0.23 -5.55
C CYS A 24 24.19 0.44 -5.75
N PRO A 25 25.25 -0.30 -6.08
CA PRO A 25 26.55 0.31 -6.40
C PRO A 25 26.45 1.22 -7.64
N SER A 26 27.25 2.27 -7.67
CA SER A 26 27.20 3.28 -8.73
C SER A 26 27.39 2.71 -10.15
N ASN A 27 28.25 1.69 -10.30
CA ASN A 27 28.50 1.01 -11.58
C ASN A 27 27.31 0.13 -12.08
N LYS A 28 26.26 -0.03 -11.28
CA LYS A 28 25.02 -0.74 -11.63
C LYS A 28 23.81 0.16 -11.72
N MET A 29 23.97 1.45 -11.44
CA MET A 29 22.89 2.43 -11.55
C MET A 29 22.65 2.77 -13.01
N THR A 30 21.39 2.63 -13.43
CA THR A 30 20.94 3.05 -14.77
C THR A 30 20.29 4.44 -14.67
N PRO A 31 20.11 5.18 -15.77
CA PRO A 31 19.32 6.42 -15.77
C PRO A 31 17.95 6.23 -15.14
N TYR A 32 17.24 5.14 -15.49
CA TYR A 32 15.95 4.79 -14.89
C TYR A 32 16.04 4.63 -13.36
N TYR A 33 17.14 4.04 -12.85
CA TYR A 33 17.33 3.91 -11.40
C TYR A 33 17.44 5.29 -10.74
N LEU A 34 18.25 6.18 -11.29
CA LEU A 34 18.49 7.52 -10.72
C LEU A 34 17.23 8.37 -10.74
N GLU A 35 16.43 8.31 -11.80
CA GLU A 35 15.16 9.04 -11.93
C GLU A 35 14.09 8.56 -10.95
N ASN A 36 14.14 7.30 -10.51
CA ASN A 36 13.11 6.70 -9.66
C ASN A 36 13.56 6.46 -8.21
N PHE A 37 14.84 6.69 -7.90
CA PHE A 37 15.34 6.52 -6.53
C PHE A 37 14.98 7.73 -5.67
N ASP A 38 14.26 7.49 -4.56
CA ASP A 38 13.94 8.53 -3.59
C ASP A 38 15.17 8.88 -2.73
N ALA A 39 15.92 9.86 -3.20
CA ALA A 39 17.18 10.30 -2.56
C ALA A 39 16.95 11.35 -1.47
N THR A 40 15.80 12.04 -1.45
CA THR A 40 15.66 13.29 -0.69
C THR A 40 14.56 13.29 0.36
N THR A 41 13.52 12.45 0.26
CA THR A 41 12.44 12.42 1.26
C THR A 41 12.96 11.90 2.60
N LEU A 42 12.83 12.67 3.67
CA LEU A 42 13.20 12.25 5.01
C LEU A 42 12.08 11.44 5.67
N TRP A 43 10.83 11.92 5.58
CA TRP A 43 9.62 11.16 5.92
C TRP A 43 8.47 11.47 4.98
N TYR A 44 7.65 10.46 4.71
CA TYR A 44 6.46 10.58 3.88
C TYR A 44 5.29 11.20 4.66
N ASP A 45 5.18 10.91 5.94
CA ASP A 45 4.17 11.51 6.81
C ASP A 45 4.62 11.54 8.26
N ALA A 46 4.25 12.59 8.98
CA ALA A 46 4.39 12.74 10.43
C ALA A 46 3.00 12.63 11.06
N ILE A 47 2.73 11.57 11.81
CA ILE A 47 1.39 11.22 12.28
C ILE A 47 1.36 11.19 13.80
N HIS A 48 0.49 11.99 14.40
CA HIS A 48 0.24 11.96 15.85
C HIS A 48 -1.06 11.23 16.17
N SER A 49 -0.96 10.15 16.91
CA SER A 49 -2.10 9.38 17.39
C SER A 49 -1.74 8.62 18.66
N GLU A 50 -2.69 8.47 19.58
CA GLU A 50 -2.52 7.70 20.82
C GLU A 50 -1.27 8.11 21.62
N ASN A 51 -1.03 9.43 21.75
CA ASN A 51 0.12 10.01 22.43
C ASN A 51 1.49 9.66 21.81
N ILE A 52 1.51 9.14 20.58
CA ILE A 52 2.74 8.81 19.87
C ILE A 52 2.80 9.60 18.56
N LEU A 53 3.90 10.33 18.36
CA LEU A 53 4.27 10.86 17.05
C LEU A 53 5.08 9.79 16.30
N ARG A 54 4.61 9.41 15.11
CA ARG A 54 5.29 8.49 14.20
C ARG A 54 5.68 9.20 12.91
N LEU A 55 6.95 9.15 12.54
CA LEU A 55 7.42 9.58 11.24
C LEU A 55 7.60 8.32 10.39
N VAL A 56 6.82 8.18 9.32
CA VAL A 56 6.92 7.05 8.38
C VAL A 56 7.90 7.43 7.29
N CYS A 57 9.04 6.78 7.28
CA CYS A 57 10.19 7.13 6.45
C CYS A 57 10.43 6.09 5.34
N PRO A 58 11.02 6.47 4.19
CA PRO A 58 11.83 5.54 3.41
C PRO A 58 12.93 4.94 4.27
N LYS A 59 13.70 3.98 3.75
CA LYS A 59 14.91 3.51 4.47
C LYS A 59 15.82 4.68 4.77
N LEU A 60 16.07 4.97 6.03
CA LEU A 60 16.87 6.13 6.45
C LEU A 60 18.30 6.10 5.90
N ARG A 61 18.96 4.95 5.88
CA ARG A 61 20.35 4.84 5.42
C ARG A 61 21.26 5.79 6.20
N ASN A 62 22.04 6.64 5.49
CA ASN A 62 22.89 7.68 6.09
C ASN A 62 22.09 8.76 6.84
N PHE A 63 20.82 9.00 6.49
CA PHE A 63 19.97 9.90 7.29
C PHE A 63 19.73 9.42 8.72
N GLU A 64 19.94 8.14 9.02
CA GLU A 64 19.85 7.64 10.39
C GLU A 64 20.85 8.32 11.32
N ASN A 65 22.04 8.65 10.83
CA ASN A 65 23.03 9.39 11.61
C ASN A 65 22.58 10.82 11.90
N GLU A 66 21.92 11.48 10.93
CA GLU A 66 21.34 12.81 11.17
C GLU A 66 20.24 12.74 12.24
N ILE A 67 19.37 11.73 12.18
CA ILE A 67 18.30 11.53 13.18
C ILE A 67 18.86 11.27 14.57
N LYS A 68 19.89 10.42 14.69
CA LYS A 68 20.49 10.07 15.99
C LYS A 68 21.26 11.22 16.66
N ASN A 69 21.91 12.05 15.84
CA ASN A 69 22.72 13.17 16.32
C ASN A 69 21.96 14.50 16.30
N GLY A 70 20.74 14.50 15.79
CA GLY A 70 19.90 15.68 15.73
C GLY A 70 18.98 15.83 16.94
N VAL A 71 18.25 16.92 16.96
CA VAL A 71 17.32 17.29 18.03
C VAL A 71 15.93 17.49 17.48
N PHE A 72 14.96 16.75 17.98
CA PHE A 72 13.55 17.02 17.78
C PHE A 72 13.03 17.99 18.84
N CYS A 73 12.27 19.00 18.39
CA CYS A 73 11.57 19.93 19.27
C CYS A 73 10.09 19.91 18.90
N ILE A 74 9.23 19.56 19.84
CA ILE A 74 7.78 19.53 19.71
C ILE A 74 7.18 20.54 20.65
N ASN A 75 6.34 21.45 20.13
CA ASN A 75 5.78 22.57 20.90
C ASN A 75 6.87 23.39 21.61
N ASN A 76 8.02 23.61 20.95
CA ASN A 76 9.22 24.25 21.45
C ASN A 76 9.92 23.55 22.65
N LYS A 77 9.57 22.31 22.96
CA LYS A 77 10.25 21.48 23.95
C LYS A 77 11.07 20.41 23.24
N LYS A 78 12.30 20.19 23.73
CA LYS A 78 13.18 19.12 23.23
C LYS A 78 12.57 17.75 23.58
N VAL A 79 12.67 16.81 22.64
CA VAL A 79 12.28 15.41 22.87
C VAL A 79 13.49 14.63 23.36
N ASP A 80 13.32 13.91 24.47
CA ASP A 80 14.43 13.20 25.12
C ASP A 80 14.69 11.81 24.53
N SER A 81 13.67 11.17 24.00
CA SER A 81 13.78 9.80 23.49
C SER A 81 13.17 9.65 22.10
N VAL A 82 13.94 9.04 21.21
CA VAL A 82 13.55 8.75 19.83
C VAL A 82 13.82 7.28 19.56
N LYS A 83 12.77 6.51 19.23
CA LYS A 83 12.87 5.11 18.85
C LYS A 83 12.87 4.98 17.33
N ILE A 84 13.79 4.21 16.76
CA ILE A 84 13.86 3.90 15.33
C ILE A 84 13.58 2.40 15.13
N GLU A 85 12.50 2.09 14.44
CA GLU A 85 12.15 0.73 14.04
C GLU A 85 12.47 0.54 12.55
N ARG A 86 13.32 -0.47 12.26
CA ARG A 86 13.80 -0.74 10.90
C ARG A 86 13.07 -1.91 10.31
N PHE A 87 12.46 -1.70 9.14
CA PHE A 87 11.78 -2.73 8.36
C PHE A 87 12.46 -2.89 7.00
N ARG A 88 11.98 -3.82 6.17
CA ARG A 88 12.63 -4.13 4.89
C ARG A 88 12.68 -2.94 3.94
N ARG A 89 11.58 -2.19 3.82
CA ARG A 89 11.42 -1.10 2.85
C ARG A 89 11.00 0.24 3.45
N THR A 90 10.73 0.28 4.72
CA THR A 90 10.36 1.48 5.47
C THR A 90 11.10 1.50 6.80
N ASP A 91 11.30 2.66 7.36
CA ASP A 91 11.70 2.85 8.76
C ASP A 91 10.65 3.72 9.44
N ILE A 92 10.44 3.51 10.72
CA ILE A 92 9.48 4.28 11.52
C ILE A 92 10.22 4.88 12.70
N ILE A 93 10.13 6.19 12.83
CA ILE A 93 10.64 6.93 14.00
C ILE A 93 9.46 7.22 14.91
N SER A 94 9.55 6.85 16.19
CA SER A 94 8.49 7.04 17.17
C SER A 94 8.97 7.85 18.37
N MET A 95 8.11 8.74 18.85
CA MET A 95 8.33 9.59 20.03
C MET A 95 7.05 9.63 20.86
N GLU A 96 7.16 9.49 22.17
CA GLU A 96 6.01 9.63 23.09
C GLU A 96 5.71 11.10 23.32
N ILE A 97 4.54 11.56 22.91
CA ILE A 97 4.11 12.96 23.00
C ILE A 97 2.66 12.98 23.51
N PRO A 98 2.44 13.10 24.81
CA PRO A 98 1.09 13.02 25.38
C PRO A 98 0.21 14.24 25.11
N ALA A 99 0.78 15.34 24.65
CA ALA A 99 0.04 16.57 24.35
C ALA A 99 -0.22 16.75 22.85
N PRO A 100 -1.29 17.46 22.45
CA PRO A 100 -1.51 17.84 21.06
C PRO A 100 -0.30 18.57 20.48
N ILE A 101 0.05 18.21 19.24
CA ILE A 101 1.21 18.80 18.57
C ILE A 101 0.74 19.99 17.73
N THR A 102 1.35 21.16 17.97
CA THR A 102 1.14 22.41 17.21
C THR A 102 2.36 22.75 16.35
N SER A 103 3.54 22.25 16.72
CA SER A 103 4.77 22.46 15.95
C SER A 103 5.71 21.27 16.08
N LEU A 104 6.26 20.85 14.95
CA LEU A 104 7.33 19.87 14.85
C LEU A 104 8.54 20.54 14.20
N LYS A 105 9.67 20.54 14.89
CA LYS A 105 10.95 21.01 14.39
C LYS A 105 11.99 19.90 14.57
N PHE A 106 12.88 19.80 13.61
CA PHE A 106 14.06 18.94 13.71
C PHE A 106 15.29 19.71 13.26
N SER A 107 16.41 19.53 13.94
CA SER A 107 17.70 20.11 13.57
C SER A 107 18.83 19.15 13.79
N SER A 108 19.71 19.04 12.81
CA SER A 108 20.99 18.32 12.87
C SER A 108 22.09 19.16 12.23
N LYS A 109 23.26 18.56 12.00
CA LYS A 109 24.37 19.24 11.34
C LYS A 109 23.98 19.78 9.94
N HIS A 110 23.25 18.98 9.15
CA HIS A 110 22.95 19.30 7.75
C HIS A 110 21.46 19.62 7.51
N ILE A 111 20.57 19.38 8.47
CA ILE A 111 19.13 19.44 8.29
C ILE A 111 18.50 20.36 9.32
N LYS A 112 17.67 21.33 8.87
CA LYS A 112 16.81 22.14 9.74
C LYS A 112 15.40 22.16 9.18
N ILE A 113 14.42 21.69 9.97
CA ILE A 113 13.05 21.43 9.53
C ILE A 113 12.05 22.11 10.45
N LYS A 114 10.99 22.63 9.84
CA LYS A 114 9.70 22.87 10.48
C LYS A 114 8.64 22.16 9.62
N SER A 115 7.91 21.23 10.19
CA SER A 115 6.92 20.42 9.49
C SER A 115 5.55 20.47 10.14
N GLY A 116 4.52 20.20 9.37
CA GLY A 116 3.19 19.87 9.86
C GLY A 116 3.16 18.50 10.52
N VAL A 117 2.03 18.19 11.15
CA VAL A 117 1.76 16.88 11.74
C VAL A 117 0.33 16.48 11.39
N SER A 118 0.18 15.32 10.77
CA SER A 118 -1.08 14.68 10.47
C SER A 118 -1.70 14.08 11.72
N ARG A 119 -3.03 14.05 11.77
CA ARG A 119 -3.78 13.39 12.85
C ARG A 119 -4.46 12.14 12.33
N ARG A 120 -4.73 11.19 13.21
CA ARG A 120 -5.61 10.07 12.89
C ARG A 120 -7.04 10.59 12.68
N ASP A 121 -7.66 10.10 11.63
CA ASP A 121 -9.08 10.27 11.34
C ASP A 121 -9.61 8.97 10.74
N ASP A 122 -10.30 8.20 11.55
CA ASP A 122 -10.87 6.90 11.20
C ASP A 122 -12.41 6.92 11.07
N ASN A 123 -13.02 8.10 11.01
CA ASN A 123 -14.47 8.24 10.94
C ASN A 123 -15.08 7.51 9.73
N LEU A 124 -14.41 7.56 8.57
CA LEU A 124 -14.90 6.91 7.35
C LEU A 124 -14.67 5.39 7.30
N THR A 125 -13.83 4.85 8.19
CA THR A 125 -13.38 3.44 8.16
C THR A 125 -13.82 2.64 9.38
N LYS A 126 -14.22 3.33 10.45
CA LYS A 126 -14.59 2.70 11.73
C LYS A 126 -15.62 1.61 11.52
N ASP A 127 -15.33 0.42 12.05
CA ASP A 127 -16.14 -0.80 12.03
C ASP A 127 -16.56 -1.27 10.63
N LYS A 128 -15.91 -0.79 9.56
CA LYS A 128 -16.16 -1.15 8.16
C LYS A 128 -15.17 -2.18 7.64
N ASN A 129 -15.62 -2.97 6.67
CA ASN A 129 -14.76 -3.79 5.81
C ASN A 129 -14.04 -2.86 4.83
N CYS A 130 -12.74 -2.77 4.92
CA CYS A 130 -11.92 -1.84 4.16
C CYS A 130 -10.99 -2.58 3.20
N ALA A 131 -10.69 -1.98 2.05
CA ALA A 131 -9.59 -2.42 1.18
C ALA A 131 -8.61 -1.27 0.95
N ILE A 132 -7.34 -1.62 0.73
CA ILE A 132 -6.27 -0.67 0.37
C ILE A 132 -5.75 -1.04 -1.02
N ILE A 133 -5.69 -0.06 -1.92
CA ILE A 133 -5.05 -0.21 -3.23
C ILE A 133 -4.01 0.89 -3.46
N MET A 134 -2.88 0.53 -4.09
CA MET A 134 -1.99 1.51 -4.73
C MET A 134 -2.54 1.91 -6.09
N ASN A 135 -2.48 3.20 -6.38
CA ASN A 135 -2.96 3.74 -7.65
C ASN A 135 -1.93 4.69 -8.28
N LYS A 136 -1.75 4.56 -9.58
CA LYS A 136 -1.10 5.54 -10.45
C LYS A 136 -1.60 5.37 -11.87
N ASN A 137 -2.45 6.28 -12.32
CA ASN A 137 -2.97 6.26 -13.68
C ASN A 137 -3.66 4.95 -14.09
N ASN A 138 -4.20 4.15 -13.14
CA ASN A 138 -4.99 2.99 -13.49
C ASN A 138 -6.28 3.43 -14.19
N ASN A 139 -6.75 2.64 -15.15
CA ASN A 139 -8.04 2.89 -15.77
C ASN A 139 -9.15 2.93 -14.70
N LEU A 140 -10.00 3.95 -14.75
CA LEU A 140 -11.08 4.14 -13.77
C LEU A 140 -12.10 3.00 -13.79
N ASP A 141 -12.32 2.35 -14.93
CA ASP A 141 -13.17 1.16 -15.03
C ASP A 141 -12.57 -0.04 -14.29
N TRP A 142 -11.24 -0.15 -14.23
CA TRP A 142 -10.60 -1.18 -13.41
C TRP A 142 -10.84 -0.95 -11.91
N ILE A 143 -10.74 0.31 -11.46
CA ILE A 143 -11.03 0.67 -10.05
C ILE A 143 -12.49 0.39 -9.74
N LYS A 144 -13.40 0.78 -10.64
CA LYS A 144 -14.84 0.55 -10.51
C LYS A 144 -15.16 -0.94 -10.42
N TYR A 145 -14.61 -1.75 -11.32
CA TYR A 145 -14.84 -3.19 -11.34
C TYR A 145 -14.29 -3.89 -10.09
N PHE A 146 -13.08 -3.54 -9.64
CA PHE A 146 -12.50 -4.02 -8.39
C PHE A 146 -13.45 -3.76 -7.21
N VAL A 147 -14.00 -2.56 -7.12
CA VAL A 147 -14.95 -2.18 -6.05
C VAL A 147 -16.25 -2.97 -6.16
N GLN A 148 -16.87 -3.03 -7.34
CA GLN A 148 -18.12 -3.77 -7.57
C GLN A 148 -17.96 -5.26 -7.23
N TRP A 149 -16.83 -5.87 -7.63
CA TRP A 149 -16.50 -7.25 -7.28
C TRP A 149 -16.46 -7.48 -5.77
N HIS A 150 -15.68 -6.66 -5.06
CA HIS A 150 -15.51 -6.85 -3.63
C HIS A 150 -16.73 -6.42 -2.80
N ILE A 151 -17.57 -5.52 -3.30
CA ILE A 151 -18.88 -5.26 -2.70
C ILE A 151 -19.77 -6.50 -2.85
N LYS A 152 -19.90 -7.04 -4.06
CA LYS A 152 -20.79 -8.15 -4.37
C LYS A 152 -20.44 -9.42 -3.58
N TYR A 153 -19.16 -9.79 -3.56
CA TYR A 153 -18.74 -11.06 -3.00
C TYR A 153 -18.20 -10.98 -1.57
N HIS A 154 -17.80 -9.80 -1.11
CA HIS A 154 -17.14 -9.65 0.18
C HIS A 154 -17.68 -8.52 1.05
N ASN A 155 -18.76 -7.84 0.65
CA ASN A 155 -19.34 -6.74 1.41
C ASN A 155 -18.30 -5.64 1.73
N LEU A 156 -17.51 -5.23 0.74
CA LEU A 156 -16.59 -4.09 0.86
C LEU A 156 -17.38 -2.82 1.13
N GLN A 157 -17.00 -2.06 2.15
CA GLN A 157 -17.70 -0.85 2.57
C GLN A 157 -16.87 0.41 2.41
N CYS A 158 -15.54 0.30 2.52
CA CYS A 158 -14.63 1.43 2.38
C CYS A 158 -13.44 1.08 1.49
N LEU A 159 -13.08 1.99 0.58
CA LEU A 159 -11.85 1.92 -0.20
C LEU A 159 -10.87 3.00 0.23
N VAL A 160 -9.62 2.62 0.49
CA VAL A 160 -8.50 3.55 0.67
C VAL A 160 -7.61 3.48 -0.56
N VAL A 161 -7.63 4.52 -1.36
CA VAL A 161 -6.80 4.69 -2.55
C VAL A 161 -5.52 5.44 -2.16
N LEU A 162 -4.38 4.80 -2.32
CA LEU A 162 -3.06 5.39 -2.14
C LEU A 162 -2.59 5.90 -3.50
N ASP A 163 -2.94 7.15 -3.82
CA ASP A 163 -2.68 7.71 -5.15
C ASP A 163 -1.25 8.27 -5.27
N ASN A 164 -0.45 7.63 -6.11
CA ASN A 164 0.92 8.03 -6.36
C ASN A 164 1.00 9.07 -7.48
N ASN A 165 0.36 10.21 -7.28
CA ASN A 165 0.39 11.35 -8.19
C ASN A 165 -0.09 10.99 -9.60
N SER A 166 -1.31 10.47 -9.72
CA SER A 166 -1.98 10.27 -11.01
C SER A 166 -2.12 11.58 -11.76
N SER A 167 -1.88 11.55 -13.08
CA SER A 167 -1.84 12.76 -13.93
C SER A 167 -2.91 12.78 -15.03
N ILE A 168 -3.58 11.64 -15.28
CA ILE A 168 -4.58 11.52 -16.36
C ILE A 168 -6.01 11.74 -15.89
N TYR A 169 -6.23 11.86 -14.59
CA TYR A 169 -7.51 12.16 -13.95
C TYR A 169 -7.29 12.75 -12.55
N THR A 170 -8.34 13.28 -11.97
CA THR A 170 -8.34 13.89 -10.63
C THR A 170 -8.94 12.96 -9.58
N ASN A 171 -8.77 13.30 -8.30
CA ASN A 171 -9.45 12.60 -7.19
C ASN A 171 -10.99 12.65 -7.33
N LYS A 172 -11.53 13.74 -7.92
CA LYS A 172 -12.97 13.86 -8.18
C LYS A 172 -13.46 12.89 -9.25
N ASP A 173 -12.65 12.58 -10.24
CA ASP A 173 -12.99 11.60 -11.27
C ASP A 173 -13.08 10.19 -10.68
N ILE A 174 -12.15 9.83 -9.77
CA ILE A 174 -12.23 8.58 -9.00
C ILE A 174 -13.52 8.56 -8.17
N GLU A 175 -13.79 9.63 -7.44
CA GLU A 175 -15.00 9.75 -6.61
C GLU A 175 -16.27 9.57 -7.45
N GLN A 176 -16.40 10.28 -8.58
CA GLN A 176 -17.54 10.18 -9.46
C GLN A 176 -17.73 8.79 -10.03
N THR A 177 -16.65 8.15 -10.46
CA THR A 177 -16.66 6.77 -10.96
C THR A 177 -17.21 5.79 -9.92
N LEU A 178 -16.92 5.99 -8.64
CA LEU A 178 -17.32 5.10 -7.57
C LEU A 178 -18.67 5.42 -6.92
N LYS A 179 -19.26 6.60 -7.17
CA LYS A 179 -20.54 7.01 -6.55
C LYS A 179 -21.68 6.02 -6.75
N GLN A 180 -21.72 5.34 -7.89
CA GLN A 180 -22.82 4.43 -8.25
C GLN A 180 -22.53 2.96 -7.93
N THR A 181 -21.41 2.64 -7.29
CA THR A 181 -21.03 1.26 -7.00
C THR A 181 -21.69 0.67 -5.76
N GLY A 182 -22.28 1.50 -4.90
CA GLY A 182 -22.77 1.09 -3.58
C GLY A 182 -21.71 1.18 -2.47
N LEU A 183 -20.49 1.64 -2.77
CA LEU A 183 -19.44 1.87 -1.77
C LEU A 183 -19.90 2.91 -0.74
N SER A 184 -19.73 2.62 0.56
CA SER A 184 -20.17 3.54 1.63
C SER A 184 -19.21 4.70 1.81
N SER A 185 -17.90 4.48 1.74
CA SER A 185 -16.90 5.52 1.95
C SER A 185 -15.63 5.33 1.12
N LEU A 186 -14.99 6.46 0.81
CA LEU A 186 -13.77 6.56 0.01
C LEU A 186 -12.77 7.49 0.69
N ILE A 187 -11.52 7.03 0.84
CA ILE A 187 -10.39 7.89 1.21
C ILE A 187 -9.39 7.86 0.07
N ILE A 188 -8.95 9.02 -0.39
CA ILE A 188 -7.85 9.15 -1.34
C ILE A 188 -6.70 9.87 -0.65
N LEU A 189 -5.60 9.15 -0.43
CA LEU A 189 -4.36 9.69 0.11
C LEU A 189 -3.41 10.01 -1.03
N ASN A 190 -3.12 11.29 -1.22
CA ASN A 190 -2.18 11.77 -2.23
C ASN A 190 -0.73 11.55 -1.76
N LEU A 191 0.05 10.86 -2.57
CA LEU A 191 1.43 10.47 -2.30
C LEU A 191 2.34 10.92 -3.46
N PRO A 192 2.69 12.20 -3.56
CA PRO A 192 3.48 12.77 -4.66
C PRO A 192 4.98 12.46 -4.50
N PHE A 193 5.33 11.19 -4.31
CA PHE A 193 6.70 10.74 -4.08
C PHE A 193 7.13 9.76 -5.14
N LEU A 194 8.46 9.59 -5.29
CA LEU A 194 9.02 8.55 -6.12
C LEU A 194 8.68 7.17 -5.54
N PHE A 195 8.19 6.27 -6.39
CA PHE A 195 7.79 4.94 -5.96
C PHE A 195 8.98 4.07 -5.55
N GLY A 196 10.10 4.30 -6.20
CA GLY A 196 11.34 3.55 -6.09
C GLY A 196 11.68 2.81 -7.37
N PRO A 197 12.98 2.54 -7.63
CA PRO A 197 13.45 1.85 -8.82
C PRO A 197 13.07 0.36 -8.78
N ALA A 198 12.28 -0.08 -9.76
CA ALA A 198 11.97 -1.48 -9.98
C ALA A 198 13.03 -2.15 -10.87
N SER A 199 12.97 -3.48 -10.98
CA SER A 199 13.67 -4.26 -12.01
C SER A 199 15.20 -4.28 -11.96
N LEU A 200 15.81 -3.92 -10.84
CA LEU A 200 17.22 -4.19 -10.62
C LEU A 200 17.43 -5.71 -10.44
N GLY A 201 18.49 -6.26 -11.03
CA GLY A 201 18.88 -7.65 -10.84
C GLY A 201 19.18 -8.00 -9.36
N LYS A 202 19.21 -9.29 -9.02
CA LYS A 202 19.62 -9.73 -7.68
C LYS A 202 21.06 -9.24 -7.38
N PRO A 203 21.38 -8.87 -6.13
CA PRO A 203 20.54 -8.93 -4.91
C PRO A 203 19.67 -7.67 -4.67
N TYR A 204 19.66 -6.71 -5.57
CA TYR A 204 19.05 -5.38 -5.37
C TYR A 204 17.56 -5.34 -5.74
N HIS A 205 17.05 -6.41 -6.36
CA HIS A 205 15.67 -6.48 -6.87
C HIS A 205 14.64 -6.03 -5.83
N ASN A 206 13.87 -5.02 -6.17
CA ASN A 206 12.76 -4.46 -5.36
C ASN A 206 13.12 -4.02 -3.92
N ARG A 207 14.40 -3.86 -3.57
CA ARG A 207 14.79 -3.48 -2.21
C ARG A 207 14.57 -2.00 -1.90
N GLU A 208 14.50 -1.18 -2.93
CA GLU A 208 14.36 0.28 -2.82
C GLU A 208 13.02 0.80 -3.32
N LEU A 209 12.01 -0.08 -3.37
CA LEU A 209 10.60 0.28 -3.54
C LEU A 209 10.04 0.71 -2.18
N PHE A 210 10.35 1.93 -1.75
CA PHE A 210 10.03 2.36 -0.38
C PHE A 210 8.58 2.75 -0.20
N LEU A 211 7.98 3.39 -1.21
CA LEU A 211 6.70 4.08 -1.06
C LEU A 211 5.56 3.15 -0.69
N GLN A 212 5.39 2.02 -1.36
CA GLN A 212 4.23 1.14 -1.15
C GLN A 212 4.11 0.64 0.30
N SER A 213 5.20 0.09 0.86
CA SER A 213 5.19 -0.37 2.26
C SER A 213 5.01 0.78 3.25
N SER A 214 5.59 1.94 2.97
CA SER A 214 5.41 3.15 3.79
C SER A 214 3.98 3.64 3.73
N ALA A 215 3.36 3.69 2.57
CA ALA A 215 1.98 4.13 2.37
C ALA A 215 0.97 3.23 3.10
N TYR A 216 1.18 1.91 3.15
CA TYR A 216 0.35 1.01 3.95
C TYR A 216 0.43 1.33 5.44
N ASN A 217 1.61 1.64 5.96
CA ASN A 217 1.77 2.05 7.35
C ASN A 217 1.19 3.44 7.64
N ILE A 218 1.26 4.38 6.70
CA ILE A 218 0.56 5.67 6.81
C ILE A 218 -0.94 5.43 6.90
N ALA A 219 -1.53 4.64 5.98
CA ALA A 219 -2.95 4.33 5.99
C ALA A 219 -3.37 3.63 7.29
N LYS A 220 -2.57 2.67 7.79
CA LYS A 220 -2.75 2.01 9.08
C LYS A 220 -2.86 3.01 10.21
N PHE A 221 -1.89 3.91 10.36
CA PHE A 221 -1.83 4.84 11.50
C PHE A 221 -2.83 5.98 11.40
N ARG A 222 -3.21 6.40 10.19
CA ARG A 222 -4.11 7.54 9.98
C ARG A 222 -5.58 7.15 9.92
N PHE A 223 -5.93 6.01 9.32
CA PHE A 223 -7.31 5.74 8.94
C PHE A 223 -7.84 4.41 9.41
N LEU A 224 -7.02 3.37 9.52
CA LEU A 224 -7.49 1.99 9.52
C LEU A 224 -7.43 1.29 10.89
N LYS A 225 -6.99 1.96 11.92
CA LYS A 225 -6.84 1.37 13.27
C LYS A 225 -8.14 0.79 13.81
N ASN A 226 -9.27 1.45 13.55
CA ASN A 226 -10.60 1.05 14.02
C ASN A 226 -11.49 0.44 12.93
N ALA A 227 -10.95 0.08 11.76
CA ALA A 227 -11.67 -0.70 10.78
C ALA A 227 -12.09 -2.07 11.35
N ARG A 228 -13.13 -2.70 10.78
CA ARG A 228 -13.52 -4.06 11.14
C ARG A 228 -12.46 -5.05 10.66
N ALA A 229 -12.13 -5.00 9.37
CA ALA A 229 -11.03 -5.75 8.78
C ALA A 229 -10.49 -5.00 7.55
N VAL A 230 -9.25 -5.27 7.18
CA VAL A 230 -8.55 -4.59 6.08
C VAL A 230 -7.95 -5.60 5.12
N LEU A 231 -8.42 -5.57 3.87
CA LEU A 231 -7.91 -6.36 2.76
C LEU A 231 -6.79 -5.57 2.05
N CYS A 232 -5.65 -6.21 1.82
CA CYS A 232 -4.57 -5.68 1.02
C CYS A 232 -4.40 -6.51 -0.26
N CYS A 233 -4.92 -5.97 -1.36
CA CYS A 233 -4.78 -6.51 -2.71
C CYS A 233 -4.38 -5.39 -3.68
N ASP A 234 -3.76 -5.75 -4.79
CA ASP A 234 -3.56 -4.83 -5.89
C ASP A 234 -4.82 -4.78 -6.79
N ILE A 235 -4.94 -3.77 -7.65
CA ILE A 235 -6.15 -3.55 -8.46
C ILE A 235 -6.42 -4.68 -9.45
N ASP A 236 -5.40 -5.39 -9.87
CA ASP A 236 -5.43 -6.54 -10.77
C ASP A 236 -5.69 -7.88 -10.04
N GLU A 237 -6.10 -7.82 -8.77
CA GLU A 237 -6.30 -8.99 -7.93
C GLU A 237 -7.71 -9.00 -7.35
N LEU A 238 -8.47 -10.05 -7.72
CA LEU A 238 -9.85 -10.24 -7.29
C LEU A 238 -9.96 -11.44 -6.36
N VAL A 239 -10.34 -11.21 -5.09
CA VAL A 239 -10.57 -12.29 -4.14
C VAL A 239 -11.81 -13.09 -4.59
N LEU A 240 -11.65 -14.40 -4.72
CA LEU A 240 -12.73 -15.27 -5.19
C LEU A 240 -13.83 -15.43 -4.13
N PRO A 241 -15.08 -15.64 -4.54
CA PRO A 241 -16.16 -15.97 -3.63
C PRO A 241 -15.78 -17.17 -2.73
N CYS A 242 -16.05 -17.07 -1.45
CA CYS A 242 -15.86 -18.09 -0.44
C CYS A 242 -17.16 -18.31 0.33
N GLU A 243 -17.19 -19.24 1.30
CA GLU A 243 -18.41 -19.57 2.05
C GLU A 243 -19.01 -18.35 2.76
N THR A 244 -18.15 -17.51 3.31
CA THR A 244 -18.54 -16.23 3.92
C THR A 244 -17.89 -15.07 3.14
N THR A 245 -17.32 -14.08 3.79
CA THR A 245 -16.52 -13.04 3.15
C THR A 245 -15.06 -13.15 3.60
N VAL A 246 -14.12 -12.64 2.80
CA VAL A 246 -12.71 -12.58 3.23
C VAL A 246 -12.54 -11.86 4.56
N PHE A 247 -13.40 -10.89 4.84
CA PHE A 247 -13.41 -10.14 6.09
C PHE A 247 -13.92 -10.99 7.26
N ASP A 248 -15.00 -11.76 7.05
CA ASP A 248 -15.54 -12.68 8.07
C ASP A 248 -14.56 -13.80 8.37
N GLU A 249 -13.99 -14.42 7.35
CA GLU A 249 -12.93 -15.43 7.50
C GLU A 249 -11.77 -14.90 8.34
N THR A 250 -11.40 -13.62 8.13
CA THR A 250 -10.34 -12.97 8.90
C THR A 250 -10.71 -12.79 10.36
N ILE A 251 -11.92 -12.26 10.64
CA ILE A 251 -12.39 -12.03 12.01
C ILE A 251 -12.61 -13.33 12.77
N MET A 252 -13.14 -14.36 12.11
CA MET A 252 -13.37 -15.68 12.71
C MET A 252 -12.06 -16.47 12.88
N SER A 253 -10.99 -16.09 12.17
CA SER A 253 -9.72 -16.79 12.31
C SER A 253 -9.12 -16.60 13.70
N ARG A 254 -8.48 -17.65 14.23
CA ARG A 254 -7.81 -17.62 15.55
C ARG A 254 -6.85 -16.44 15.73
N HIS A 255 -6.35 -15.92 14.63
CA HIS A 255 -5.26 -14.94 14.64
C HIS A 255 -5.72 -13.52 14.26
N GLY A 256 -6.94 -13.33 13.73
CA GLY A 256 -7.34 -12.05 13.13
C GLY A 256 -6.46 -11.61 11.96
N PHE A 257 -5.78 -12.56 11.34
CA PHE A 257 -4.89 -12.33 10.21
C PHE A 257 -4.84 -13.56 9.32
N LEU A 258 -5.10 -13.36 8.03
CA LEU A 258 -5.05 -14.41 7.00
C LEU A 258 -4.10 -14.01 5.88
N ARG A 259 -3.39 -15.02 5.35
CA ARG A 259 -2.69 -14.94 4.06
C ARG A 259 -3.32 -15.98 3.13
N PHE A 260 -3.38 -15.67 1.86
CA PHE A 260 -3.96 -16.55 0.84
C PHE A 260 -3.24 -16.40 -0.49
N LEU A 261 -3.20 -17.49 -1.24
CA LEU A 261 -2.55 -17.56 -2.55
C LEU A 261 -3.52 -17.16 -3.65
N GLY A 262 -2.97 -16.60 -4.72
CA GLY A 262 -3.68 -16.36 -5.96
C GLY A 262 -3.22 -17.27 -7.10
N GLN A 263 -3.98 -17.23 -8.17
CA GLN A 263 -3.65 -17.88 -9.43
C GLN A 263 -3.69 -16.87 -10.56
N TYR A 264 -2.73 -16.95 -11.47
CA TYR A 264 -2.72 -16.07 -12.64
C TYR A 264 -3.88 -16.42 -13.59
N ARG A 265 -4.52 -15.36 -14.11
CA ARG A 265 -5.52 -15.45 -15.18
C ARG A 265 -5.11 -14.52 -16.32
N PHE A 266 -5.29 -15.01 -17.52
CA PHE A 266 -4.89 -14.39 -18.76
C PHE A 266 -6.12 -14.07 -19.59
N HIS A 267 -5.97 -13.15 -20.54
CA HIS A 267 -6.95 -12.89 -21.60
C HIS A 267 -6.51 -13.61 -22.90
N ASN A 268 -7.44 -13.78 -23.81
CA ASN A 268 -7.17 -14.40 -25.12
C ASN A 268 -7.36 -13.38 -26.25
N PHE A 269 -6.65 -12.25 -26.14
CA PHE A 269 -6.64 -11.21 -27.18
C PHE A 269 -5.23 -11.00 -27.72
N GLU A 270 -5.13 -10.78 -29.03
CA GLU A 270 -3.86 -10.36 -29.65
C GLU A 270 -3.54 -8.90 -29.32
N SER A 271 -4.58 -8.05 -29.15
CA SER A 271 -4.46 -6.64 -28.77
C SER A 271 -4.66 -6.44 -27.27
N GLU A 272 -3.81 -5.62 -26.66
CA GLU A 272 -3.89 -5.27 -25.24
C GLU A 272 -4.94 -4.16 -24.95
N GLU A 273 -5.53 -3.53 -25.96
CA GLU A 273 -6.47 -2.42 -25.79
C GLU A 273 -7.76 -2.81 -25.06
N ASN A 274 -8.13 -4.10 -25.10
CA ASN A 274 -9.34 -4.63 -24.48
C ASN A 274 -9.10 -5.39 -23.17
N VAL A 275 -7.88 -5.31 -22.60
CA VAL A 275 -7.58 -6.04 -21.37
C VAL A 275 -8.32 -5.40 -20.20
N CYS A 276 -9.15 -6.20 -19.54
CA CYS A 276 -9.88 -5.84 -18.33
C CYS A 276 -10.07 -7.08 -17.45
N HIS A 277 -10.63 -6.89 -16.27
CA HIS A 277 -10.93 -8.04 -15.39
C HIS A 277 -11.85 -9.05 -16.05
N LYS A 278 -12.91 -8.59 -16.74
CA LYS A 278 -13.90 -9.46 -17.40
C LYS A 278 -13.30 -10.37 -18.46
N SER A 279 -12.17 -9.99 -19.05
CA SER A 279 -11.49 -10.83 -20.05
C SER A 279 -10.49 -11.83 -19.45
N SER A 280 -10.22 -11.75 -18.15
CA SER A 280 -9.16 -12.51 -17.45
C SER A 280 -9.67 -13.84 -16.91
N PHE A 281 -10.08 -14.77 -17.78
CA PHE A 281 -10.62 -16.08 -17.40
C PHE A 281 -9.92 -17.28 -18.04
N TYR A 282 -8.77 -17.08 -18.64
CA TYR A 282 -7.92 -18.17 -19.12
C TYR A 282 -6.82 -18.50 -18.13
N LYS A 283 -6.47 -19.77 -18.00
CA LYS A 283 -5.35 -20.25 -17.18
C LYS A 283 -4.26 -20.89 -18.03
N ASN A 284 -3.03 -20.83 -17.54
CA ASN A 284 -1.89 -21.56 -18.04
C ASN A 284 -1.23 -22.29 -16.86
N GLY A 285 -1.53 -23.59 -16.74
CA GLY A 285 -1.10 -24.36 -15.58
C GLY A 285 -1.63 -23.82 -14.24
N GLU A 286 -1.00 -24.24 -13.15
CA GLU A 286 -1.42 -23.91 -11.78
C GLU A 286 -0.39 -23.05 -11.04
N LYS A 287 0.31 -22.18 -11.74
CA LYS A 287 1.30 -21.32 -11.11
C LYS A 287 0.64 -20.32 -10.16
N ASN A 288 1.04 -20.38 -8.89
CA ASN A 288 0.55 -19.45 -7.89
C ASN A 288 1.11 -18.03 -8.08
N SER A 289 0.26 -17.05 -7.85
CA SER A 289 0.63 -15.66 -7.63
C SER A 289 1.10 -15.47 -6.16
N PRO A 290 1.93 -14.44 -5.86
CA PRO A 290 2.36 -14.16 -4.50
C PRO A 290 1.19 -13.98 -3.54
N GLU A 291 1.41 -14.26 -2.25
CA GLU A 291 0.36 -14.15 -1.23
C GLU A 291 -0.15 -12.72 -1.07
N LYS A 292 -1.45 -12.63 -0.80
CA LYS A 292 -2.13 -11.43 -0.30
C LYS A 292 -2.71 -11.69 1.09
N TRP A 293 -3.24 -10.66 1.73
CA TRP A 293 -3.62 -10.77 3.12
C TRP A 293 -4.80 -9.89 3.51
N CYS A 294 -5.47 -10.32 4.58
CA CYS A 294 -6.49 -9.55 5.28
C CYS A 294 -6.24 -9.59 6.79
N ILE A 295 -6.51 -8.50 7.49
CA ILE A 295 -6.23 -8.35 8.93
C ILE A 295 -7.36 -7.66 9.68
N ASP A 296 -7.59 -8.08 10.92
CA ASP A 296 -8.23 -7.29 11.97
C ASP A 296 -7.20 -6.29 12.54
N PRO A 297 -7.33 -4.99 12.26
CA PRO A 297 -6.36 -4.00 12.73
C PRO A 297 -6.42 -3.73 14.24
N LYS A 298 -7.40 -4.30 14.94
CA LYS A 298 -7.55 -4.26 16.43
C LYS A 298 -7.07 -5.55 17.07
N GLY A 299 -6.78 -6.58 16.26
CA GLY A 299 -6.41 -7.91 16.70
C GLY A 299 -4.96 -8.01 17.22
N ARG A 300 -4.58 -9.25 17.53
CA ARG A 300 -3.25 -9.58 18.12
C ARG A 300 -2.05 -9.05 17.34
N TYR A 301 -2.18 -8.89 16.01
CA TYR A 301 -1.09 -8.45 15.12
C TYR A 301 -1.23 -6.99 14.69
N ALA A 302 -2.06 -6.21 15.37
CA ALA A 302 -2.30 -4.80 15.08
C ALA A 302 -1.03 -3.94 15.02
N ASP A 303 -0.04 -4.23 15.86
CA ASP A 303 1.19 -3.41 15.97
C ASP A 303 2.26 -3.75 14.92
N TYR A 304 2.11 -4.86 14.21
CA TYR A 304 3.07 -5.22 13.16
C TYR A 304 3.05 -4.23 11.99
N SER A 305 4.21 -3.95 11.41
CA SER A 305 4.32 -3.12 10.21
C SER A 305 3.75 -3.86 9.00
N TRP A 306 2.96 -3.15 8.18
CA TRP A 306 2.32 -3.70 6.99
C TRP A 306 3.24 -3.65 5.78
N SER A 307 3.22 -4.71 4.98
CA SER A 307 4.00 -4.85 3.75
C SER A 307 3.13 -5.44 2.63
N THR A 308 3.63 -5.44 1.40
CA THR A 308 2.89 -5.88 0.21
C THR A 308 2.36 -7.33 0.30
N HIS A 309 3.09 -8.22 0.97
CA HIS A 309 2.76 -9.65 1.01
C HIS A 309 2.55 -10.19 2.43
N GLY A 310 2.31 -9.33 3.40
CA GLY A 310 2.07 -9.71 4.79
C GLY A 310 2.58 -8.68 5.80
N LEU A 311 2.89 -9.14 6.99
CA LEU A 311 3.37 -8.33 8.10
C LEU A 311 4.88 -8.47 8.24
N GLU A 312 5.59 -7.35 8.42
CA GLU A 312 7.05 -7.36 8.58
C GLU A 312 7.45 -8.01 9.92
N LYS A 313 8.51 -8.80 9.90
CA LYS A 313 9.04 -9.51 11.08
C LYS A 313 8.09 -10.54 11.72
N LEU A 314 7.05 -10.94 11.01
CA LEU A 314 6.18 -12.00 11.48
C LEU A 314 6.91 -13.35 11.39
N LEU A 315 6.93 -14.09 12.50
CA LEU A 315 7.51 -15.42 12.55
C LEU A 315 6.48 -16.47 12.10
N PHE A 316 6.97 -17.56 11.46
CA PHE A 316 6.15 -18.70 11.05
C PHE A 316 4.98 -18.30 10.14
N GLU A 317 5.22 -17.45 9.15
CA GLU A 317 4.22 -16.88 8.23
C GLU A 317 3.30 -17.92 7.57
N ARG A 318 3.78 -19.16 7.35
CA ARG A 318 2.96 -20.24 6.76
C ARG A 318 1.75 -20.65 7.62
N ARG A 319 1.75 -20.35 8.93
CA ARG A 319 0.60 -20.62 9.83
C ARG A 319 -0.62 -19.78 9.53
N PHE A 320 -0.45 -18.69 8.82
CA PHE A 320 -1.52 -17.76 8.45
C PHE A 320 -2.05 -18.01 7.04
N LEU A 321 -1.44 -18.97 6.32
CA LEU A 321 -1.89 -19.32 4.99
C LEU A 321 -3.15 -20.20 5.08
N THR A 322 -4.25 -19.69 4.52
CA THR A 322 -5.50 -20.42 4.41
C THR A 322 -5.72 -20.96 3.01
N LYS A 323 -6.53 -22.03 2.90
CA LYS A 323 -7.04 -22.55 1.63
C LYS A 323 -8.50 -22.17 1.37
N GLN A 324 -9.19 -21.61 2.37
CA GLN A 324 -10.59 -21.20 2.28
C GLN A 324 -10.77 -19.94 1.45
N VAL A 325 -9.75 -19.09 1.41
CA VAL A 325 -9.71 -17.86 0.62
C VAL A 325 -8.62 -17.97 -0.44
N SER A 326 -8.93 -17.55 -1.65
CA SER A 326 -7.97 -17.44 -2.75
C SER A 326 -8.33 -16.26 -3.64
N TYR A 327 -7.46 -15.89 -4.59
CA TYR A 327 -7.73 -14.80 -5.51
C TYR A 327 -7.24 -15.11 -6.93
N ILE A 328 -7.75 -14.41 -7.90
CA ILE A 328 -7.19 -14.39 -9.26
C ILE A 328 -6.39 -13.11 -9.47
N HIS A 329 -5.23 -13.26 -10.13
CA HIS A 329 -4.39 -12.17 -10.59
C HIS A 329 -4.60 -11.96 -12.08
N CYS A 330 -5.33 -10.93 -12.46
CA CYS A 330 -5.66 -10.60 -13.84
C CYS A 330 -4.43 -10.00 -14.55
N VAL A 331 -3.72 -10.83 -15.32
CA VAL A 331 -2.46 -10.43 -15.95
C VAL A 331 -2.70 -9.30 -16.95
N ASN A 332 -1.84 -8.28 -16.90
CA ASN A 332 -1.88 -7.07 -17.72
C ASN A 332 -3.03 -6.08 -17.43
N VAL A 333 -3.89 -6.32 -16.43
CA VAL A 333 -4.75 -5.28 -15.85
C VAL A 333 -3.88 -4.34 -15.00
N THR A 334 -2.99 -3.59 -15.65
CA THR A 334 -1.97 -2.75 -14.99
C THR A 334 -1.47 -1.67 -15.93
N THR A 335 -1.01 -0.55 -15.37
CA THR A 335 -0.36 0.53 -16.14
C THR A 335 1.04 0.16 -16.66
N GLY A 336 1.53 -1.03 -16.37
CA GLY A 336 2.79 -1.54 -16.90
C GLY A 336 4.05 -0.89 -16.34
N TRP A 337 3.99 -0.17 -15.22
CA TRP A 337 5.14 0.51 -14.61
C TRP A 337 6.31 -0.42 -14.22
N LYS A 338 6.04 -1.71 -13.99
CA LYS A 338 7.06 -2.77 -13.82
C LYS A 338 7.41 -3.50 -15.12
N GLY A 339 6.88 -3.05 -16.25
CA GLY A 339 6.86 -3.79 -17.50
C GLY A 339 5.66 -4.74 -17.57
N LYS A 340 5.16 -4.96 -18.78
CA LYS A 340 4.06 -5.89 -19.03
C LYS A 340 4.57 -7.33 -18.98
N ARG A 341 3.75 -8.23 -18.47
CA ARG A 341 4.04 -9.67 -18.52
C ARG A 341 3.72 -10.20 -19.91
N LYS A 342 4.65 -11.01 -20.44
CA LYS A 342 4.39 -11.73 -21.69
C LYS A 342 3.23 -12.70 -21.48
N GLN A 343 2.36 -12.78 -22.46
CA GLN A 343 1.39 -13.86 -22.56
C GLN A 343 2.14 -15.20 -22.65
N PRO A 344 1.62 -16.27 -22.05
CA PRO A 344 2.19 -17.60 -22.27
C PRO A 344 2.14 -17.96 -23.76
N SER A 345 3.19 -18.62 -24.25
CA SER A 345 3.24 -19.18 -25.59
C SER A 345 2.43 -20.49 -25.72
N ASP A 346 2.12 -21.10 -24.57
CA ASP A 346 1.41 -22.37 -24.50
C ASP A 346 -0.11 -22.15 -24.61
N GLN A 347 -0.85 -23.21 -24.92
CA GLN A 347 -2.29 -23.17 -25.07
C GLN A 347 -2.96 -22.71 -23.76
N LEU A 348 -3.72 -21.61 -23.84
CA LEU A 348 -4.56 -21.15 -22.75
C LEU A 348 -5.81 -22.01 -22.60
N ILE A 349 -6.14 -22.38 -21.38
CA ILE A 349 -7.31 -23.19 -21.04
C ILE A 349 -8.38 -22.27 -20.45
N LEU A 350 -9.59 -22.35 -21.01
CA LEU A 350 -10.76 -21.63 -20.52
C LEU A 350 -11.13 -22.10 -19.10
N ASP A 351 -11.27 -21.17 -18.18
CA ASP A 351 -11.80 -21.40 -16.83
C ASP A 351 -13.26 -20.91 -16.77
N THR A 352 -14.18 -21.80 -17.06
CA THR A 352 -15.62 -21.49 -17.16
C THR A 352 -16.18 -20.97 -15.84
N LYS A 353 -15.75 -21.54 -14.72
CA LYS A 353 -16.19 -21.11 -13.38
C LYS A 353 -15.77 -19.66 -13.07
N ILE A 354 -14.53 -19.31 -13.41
CA ILE A 354 -14.06 -17.93 -13.23
C ILE A 354 -14.79 -16.98 -14.16
N LYS A 355 -15.03 -17.40 -15.41
CA LYS A 355 -15.81 -16.61 -16.37
C LYS A 355 -17.22 -16.30 -15.85
N GLU A 356 -17.93 -17.28 -15.32
CA GLU A 356 -19.25 -17.09 -14.72
C GLU A 356 -19.24 -16.05 -13.58
N PHE A 357 -18.25 -16.11 -12.68
CA PHE A 357 -18.10 -15.12 -11.62
C PHE A 357 -17.84 -13.70 -12.17
N LEU A 358 -16.98 -13.58 -13.18
CA LEU A 358 -16.64 -12.29 -13.80
C LEU A 358 -17.82 -11.67 -14.55
N ASP A 359 -18.61 -12.49 -15.27
CA ASP A 359 -19.78 -12.04 -16.03
C ASP A 359 -20.93 -11.60 -15.09
N ALA A 360 -20.96 -12.10 -13.88
CA ALA A 360 -22.00 -11.78 -12.91
C ALA A 360 -21.85 -10.37 -12.30
N VAL A 361 -20.71 -9.67 -12.41
CA VAL A 361 -20.45 -8.32 -11.95
C VAL A 361 -20.59 -7.29 -13.05
#